data_f707e4d6a19e66d33cb56eef3bcbed72
#
_entry.id   f707e4d6a19e66d33cb56eef3bcbed72
#
_cell.length_a   1.000
_cell.length_b   1.000
_cell.length_c   1.000
_cell.angle_alpha   90.00
_cell.angle_beta   90.00
_cell.angle_gamma   90.00
#
_symmetry.space_group_name_H-M   'P 1'
#
loop_
_entity.id
_entity.type
_entity.pdbx_description
1 polymer ?
#
loop_
_entity_poly.entity_id
_entity_poly.type
_entity_poly.pdbx_seq_one_letter_code
_entity_poly.pdbx_strand_id
1 'polypeptide(L)'
;LVFGMGENLGHAYTMIGCDGVTIEGAKGIGGGVFRCTADGKKLEQIARGFWNPFGICVDPWDRIFAVDNDPGSSPPCRLLHVVPGGDYGYQYQHGRRGIHPFLAWDGELTGTLPMVHGTGEAPCEVIHFNSPMFPNKYRGELLSTSWGDHRIERYRLKHRGASVTAAMEPLVQGDDSFRPVSMAMAPDGSLFVSDWGSSSYNLNHKGRLWRISCKTDEKLQPLKPPPYVTQDIKRLQKLREANGKDALPMLLSKAQHSDRFVQSAALYGLRHHVDALLKMNLKKLPAGKRIAALHALKESRRPEGIQRIPALLADPKPAVRFEAARWIADHQLKQFRPAIKAALRRGDYDYRLFRAYLATLDALDERKNPDRVNEEFALPLLKNADT
;
A
#
# COMPACT_ATOMS: atom_id res chain seq x y z
N LEU A 1 9.35 -3.37 17.95
CA LEU A 1 9.59 -4.19 16.77
C LEU A 1 8.64 -3.79 15.63
N VAL A 2 9.15 -3.74 14.40
CA VAL A 2 8.35 -3.58 13.18
C VAL A 2 8.65 -4.77 12.28
N PHE A 3 7.63 -5.37 11.70
CA PHE A 3 7.79 -6.54 10.83
C PHE A 3 6.71 -6.59 9.75
N GLY A 4 7.02 -7.24 8.65
CA GLY A 4 6.13 -7.47 7.52
C GLY A 4 5.57 -8.89 7.50
N MET A 5 4.40 -9.02 6.92
CA MET A 5 3.83 -10.29 6.52
C MET A 5 3.30 -10.14 5.10
N GLY A 6 3.76 -11.00 4.20
CA GLY A 6 3.25 -11.06 2.83
C GLY A 6 1.80 -11.56 2.77
N GLU A 7 1.24 -11.51 1.59
CA GLU A 7 -0.08 -12.08 1.32
C GLU A 7 -0.09 -13.59 1.62
N ASN A 8 -1.05 -14.03 2.40
CA ASN A 8 -1.18 -15.43 2.81
C ASN A 8 -1.91 -16.31 1.76
N LEU A 9 -1.66 -16.03 0.47
CA LEU A 9 -2.22 -16.75 -0.69
C LEU A 9 -3.74 -16.95 -0.63
N GLY A 10 -4.44 -15.93 -0.18
CA GLY A 10 -5.89 -15.94 -0.04
C GLY A 10 -6.43 -16.59 1.24
N HIS A 11 -5.58 -17.01 2.17
CA HIS A 11 -6.02 -17.55 3.45
C HIS A 11 -6.17 -16.47 4.51
N ALA A 12 -7.11 -16.66 5.44
CA ALA A 12 -7.19 -15.85 6.65
C ALA A 12 -6.02 -16.17 7.60
N TYR A 13 -5.72 -15.24 8.50
CA TYR A 13 -4.70 -15.45 9.53
C TYR A 13 -5.12 -14.83 10.86
N THR A 14 -4.51 -15.30 11.93
CA THR A 14 -4.63 -14.73 13.27
C THR A 14 -3.24 -14.46 13.81
N MET A 15 -2.99 -13.24 14.28
CA MET A 15 -1.79 -12.90 15.03
C MET A 15 -2.16 -12.60 16.48
N ILE A 16 -1.38 -13.10 17.43
CA ILE A 16 -1.64 -12.93 18.86
C ILE A 16 -0.40 -12.35 19.53
N GLY A 17 -0.55 -11.19 20.16
CA GLY A 17 0.48 -10.58 20.98
C GLY A 17 0.65 -11.28 22.32
N CYS A 18 1.80 -11.08 22.98
CA CYS A 18 2.09 -11.67 24.29
C CYS A 18 1.15 -11.18 25.42
N ASP A 19 0.40 -10.12 25.19
CA ASP A 19 -0.65 -9.59 26.06
C ASP A 19 -2.07 -10.07 25.68
N GLY A 20 -2.18 -11.00 24.72
CA GLY A 20 -3.46 -11.52 24.23
C GLY A 20 -4.17 -10.64 23.21
N VAL A 21 -3.59 -9.49 22.84
CA VAL A 21 -4.12 -8.66 21.73
C VAL A 21 -4.10 -9.47 20.44
N THR A 22 -5.26 -9.58 19.79
CA THR A 22 -5.44 -10.38 18.58
C THR A 22 -5.76 -9.51 17.38
N ILE A 23 -5.12 -9.82 16.25
CA ILE A 23 -5.41 -9.25 14.93
C ILE A 23 -5.88 -10.37 14.02
N GLU A 24 -7.10 -10.23 13.52
CA GLU A 24 -7.68 -11.12 12.54
C GLU A 24 -7.52 -10.54 11.13
N GLY A 25 -6.80 -11.26 10.27
CA GLY A 25 -6.68 -10.95 8.85
C GLY A 25 -7.69 -11.73 8.03
N ALA A 26 -8.61 -11.03 7.35
CA ALA A 26 -9.57 -11.67 6.49
C ALA A 26 -8.89 -12.27 5.23
N LYS A 27 -9.55 -13.26 4.64
CA LYS A 27 -9.09 -13.90 3.41
C LYS A 27 -8.85 -12.88 2.28
N GLY A 28 -7.65 -12.89 1.70
CA GLY A 28 -7.35 -12.17 0.46
C GLY A 28 -7.22 -10.65 0.57
N ILE A 29 -7.01 -10.10 1.78
CA ILE A 29 -6.92 -8.65 1.99
C ILE A 29 -5.55 -8.02 1.69
N GLY A 30 -4.58 -8.82 1.25
CA GLY A 30 -3.19 -8.40 1.06
C GLY A 30 -2.34 -8.55 2.32
N GLY A 31 -1.02 -8.45 2.14
CA GLY A 31 -0.06 -8.42 3.23
C GLY A 31 -0.11 -7.13 4.04
N GLY A 32 0.60 -7.09 5.14
CA GLY A 32 0.63 -5.97 6.06
C GLY A 32 1.97 -5.72 6.72
N VAL A 33 2.11 -4.52 7.29
CA VAL A 33 3.19 -4.17 8.19
C VAL A 33 2.62 -4.00 9.60
N PHE A 34 3.28 -4.60 10.56
CA PHE A 34 2.83 -4.69 11.95
C PHE A 34 3.88 -4.11 12.89
N ARG A 35 3.43 -3.74 14.08
CA ARG A 35 4.30 -3.25 15.16
C ARG A 35 3.87 -3.86 16.48
N CYS A 36 4.86 -4.14 17.35
CA CYS A 36 4.66 -4.47 18.76
C CYS A 36 5.82 -3.92 19.59
N THR A 37 5.67 -3.95 20.91
CA THR A 37 6.77 -3.66 21.84
C THR A 37 7.84 -4.76 21.80
N ALA A 38 9.03 -4.52 22.36
CA ALA A 38 10.13 -5.49 22.35
C ALA A 38 9.77 -6.83 23.06
N ASP A 39 8.83 -6.78 23.99
CA ASP A 39 8.28 -7.96 24.71
C ASP A 39 7.04 -8.57 24.04
N GLY A 40 6.77 -8.18 22.77
CA GLY A 40 5.69 -8.76 21.96
C GLY A 40 4.28 -8.30 22.33
N LYS A 41 4.13 -7.26 23.16
CA LYS A 41 2.82 -6.70 23.52
C LYS A 41 2.41 -5.54 22.59
N LYS A 42 1.16 -5.07 22.76
CA LYS A 42 0.59 -3.95 21.98
C LYS A 42 0.70 -4.17 20.47
N LEU A 43 0.39 -5.39 20.05
CA LEU A 43 0.39 -5.75 18.64
C LEU A 43 -0.62 -4.89 17.87
N GLU A 44 -0.18 -4.26 16.78
CA GLU A 44 -1.03 -3.47 15.89
C GLU A 44 -0.62 -3.63 14.42
N GLN A 45 -1.59 -3.60 13.52
CA GLN A 45 -1.35 -3.47 12.09
C GLN A 45 -1.24 -1.98 11.76
N ILE A 46 -0.06 -1.55 11.31
CA ILE A 46 0.18 -0.14 10.96
C ILE A 46 -0.12 0.18 9.50
N ALA A 47 -0.01 -0.81 8.60
CA ALA A 47 -0.30 -0.62 7.17
C ALA A 47 -0.73 -1.93 6.52
N ARG A 48 -1.42 -1.83 5.38
CA ARG A 48 -1.92 -2.96 4.60
C ARG A 48 -1.76 -2.75 3.09
N GLY A 49 -2.10 -3.75 2.30
CA GLY A 49 -2.14 -3.62 0.85
C GLY A 49 -0.81 -3.90 0.18
N PHE A 50 -0.03 -4.83 0.74
CA PHE A 50 1.24 -5.32 0.20
C PHE A 50 1.03 -6.68 -0.48
N TRP A 51 1.92 -7.00 -1.44
CA TRP A 51 2.06 -8.37 -1.91
C TRP A 51 3.03 -9.14 -1.00
N ASN A 52 4.28 -8.71 -0.94
CA ASN A 52 5.30 -9.36 -0.14
C ASN A 52 6.32 -8.34 0.41
N PRO A 53 5.98 -7.64 1.52
CA PRO A 53 6.88 -6.65 2.14
C PRO A 53 8.02 -7.39 2.86
N PHE A 54 9.10 -7.69 2.14
CA PHE A 54 10.17 -8.56 2.62
C PHE A 54 11.14 -7.81 3.54
N GLY A 55 11.83 -6.77 3.03
CA GLY A 55 12.76 -5.95 3.80
C GLY A 55 12.07 -4.72 4.38
N ILE A 56 12.34 -4.43 5.66
CA ILE A 56 11.80 -3.25 6.36
C ILE A 56 12.90 -2.61 7.20
N CYS A 57 13.02 -1.28 7.12
CA CYS A 57 13.87 -0.52 8.04
C CYS A 57 13.11 0.65 8.67
N VAL A 58 13.63 1.07 9.83
CA VAL A 58 13.22 2.30 10.51
C VAL A 58 14.43 3.23 10.52
N ASP A 59 14.26 4.45 10.03
CA ASP A 59 15.32 5.43 10.05
C ASP A 59 15.44 6.13 11.44
N PRO A 60 16.48 6.91 11.70
CA PRO A 60 16.68 7.58 13.00
C PRO A 60 15.58 8.59 13.36
N TRP A 61 14.66 8.87 12.47
CA TRP A 61 13.56 9.81 12.66
C TRP A 61 12.18 9.14 12.66
N ASP A 62 12.15 7.84 12.96
CA ASP A 62 10.93 7.00 13.04
C ASP A 62 10.14 6.87 11.73
N ARG A 63 10.78 7.15 10.57
CA ARG A 63 10.16 6.81 9.29
C ARG A 63 10.41 5.33 8.98
N ILE A 64 9.36 4.66 8.55
CA ILE A 64 9.41 3.24 8.19
C ILE A 64 9.46 3.14 6.67
N PHE A 65 10.42 2.37 6.15
CA PHE A 65 10.50 2.05 4.73
C PHE A 65 10.44 0.53 4.54
N ALA A 66 9.77 0.12 3.49
CA ALA A 66 9.66 -1.29 3.12
C ALA A 66 9.90 -1.48 1.63
N VAL A 67 10.47 -2.60 1.26
CA VAL A 67 10.47 -3.08 -0.14
C VAL A 67 9.42 -4.16 -0.30
N ASP A 68 8.70 -4.12 -1.42
CA ASP A 68 7.56 -4.98 -1.69
C ASP A 68 7.67 -5.54 -3.11
N ASN A 69 7.70 -6.86 -3.23
CA ASN A 69 7.72 -7.54 -4.52
C ASN A 69 6.43 -7.26 -5.30
N ASP A 70 6.52 -7.29 -6.61
CA ASP A 70 5.36 -7.29 -7.47
C ASP A 70 4.68 -8.67 -7.48
N PRO A 71 3.37 -8.73 -7.73
CA PRO A 71 2.64 -9.99 -7.82
C PRO A 71 2.77 -10.67 -9.19
N GLY A 72 3.70 -10.24 -10.04
CA GLY A 72 4.04 -10.80 -11.34
C GLY A 72 3.48 -10.05 -12.55
N SER A 73 2.72 -8.97 -12.39
CA SER A 73 2.17 -8.17 -13.52
C SER A 73 2.01 -6.68 -13.21
N SER A 74 2.57 -6.22 -12.11
CA SER A 74 2.54 -4.82 -11.69
C SER A 74 3.96 -4.31 -11.40
N PRO A 75 4.91 -4.49 -12.34
CA PRO A 75 6.25 -3.95 -12.18
C PRO A 75 6.23 -2.42 -12.22
N PRO A 76 7.23 -1.78 -11.60
CA PRO A 76 8.32 -2.40 -10.87
C PRO A 76 7.89 -2.88 -9.48
N CYS A 77 8.71 -3.74 -8.83
CA CYS A 77 8.69 -3.89 -7.39
C CYS A 77 8.87 -2.52 -6.72
N ARG A 78 8.48 -2.35 -5.45
CA ARG A 78 8.30 -1.01 -4.85
C ARG A 78 9.17 -0.78 -3.63
N LEU A 79 9.73 0.43 -3.52
CA LEU A 79 10.18 1.03 -2.27
C LEU A 79 9.05 1.91 -1.73
N LEU A 80 8.62 1.68 -0.51
CA LEU A 80 7.47 2.32 0.11
C LEU A 80 7.86 3.07 1.39
N HIS A 81 7.30 4.27 1.60
CA HIS A 81 7.30 4.97 2.88
C HIS A 81 6.05 4.55 3.65
N VAL A 82 6.21 3.69 4.64
CA VAL A 82 5.11 3.10 5.41
C VAL A 82 4.65 4.05 6.50
N VAL A 83 3.35 4.38 6.50
CA VAL A 83 2.76 5.29 7.48
C VAL A 83 1.58 4.62 8.20
N PRO A 84 1.31 4.95 9.47
CA PRO A 84 0.16 4.41 10.20
C PRO A 84 -1.16 4.68 9.48
N GLY A 85 -1.98 3.63 9.31
CA GLY A 85 -3.23 3.67 8.58
C GLY A 85 -3.07 3.68 7.05
N GLY A 86 -1.84 3.45 6.53
CA GLY A 86 -1.55 3.39 5.10
C GLY A 86 -2.17 2.18 4.42
N ASP A 87 -2.72 2.39 3.21
CA ASP A 87 -3.18 1.34 2.31
C ASP A 87 -2.38 1.44 1.01
N TYR A 88 -1.64 0.38 0.67
CA TYR A 88 -0.78 0.31 -0.51
C TYR A 88 -1.43 -0.42 -1.68
N GLY A 89 -2.72 -0.72 -1.57
CA GLY A 89 -3.64 -0.98 -2.67
C GLY A 89 -3.73 -2.42 -3.15
N TYR A 90 -2.85 -3.33 -2.73
CA TYR A 90 -2.91 -4.72 -3.15
C TYR A 90 -3.91 -5.52 -2.30
N GLN A 91 -4.72 -6.35 -2.98
CA GLN A 91 -5.65 -7.30 -2.35
C GLN A 91 -5.74 -8.57 -3.22
N TYR A 92 -5.31 -9.70 -2.68
CA TYR A 92 -5.29 -11.00 -3.40
C TYR A 92 -6.69 -11.45 -3.86
N GLN A 93 -7.74 -11.08 -3.13
CA GLN A 93 -9.14 -11.44 -3.49
C GLN A 93 -9.55 -10.94 -4.87
N HIS A 94 -8.86 -9.94 -5.41
CA HIS A 94 -9.07 -9.39 -6.75
C HIS A 94 -8.13 -9.97 -7.80
N GLY A 95 -7.43 -11.05 -7.46
CA GLY A 95 -6.51 -11.77 -8.35
C GLY A 95 -5.04 -11.54 -7.99
N ARG A 96 -4.24 -12.60 -8.16
CA ARG A 96 -2.82 -12.59 -7.83
C ARG A 96 -2.01 -11.57 -8.63
N ARG A 97 -2.32 -11.41 -9.91
CA ARG A 97 -1.49 -10.62 -10.83
C ARG A 97 -1.46 -9.12 -10.56
N GLY A 98 -2.32 -8.59 -9.69
CA GLY A 98 -2.36 -7.14 -9.42
C GLY A 98 -3.02 -6.30 -10.53
N ILE A 99 -3.67 -6.92 -11.51
CA ILE A 99 -4.39 -6.24 -12.60
C ILE A 99 -5.89 -6.36 -12.35
N HIS A 100 -6.48 -5.35 -11.71
CA HIS A 100 -7.91 -5.34 -11.43
C HIS A 100 -8.39 -3.90 -11.18
N PRO A 101 -9.63 -3.50 -11.53
CA PRO A 101 -10.13 -2.15 -11.30
C PRO A 101 -10.09 -1.67 -9.84
N PHE A 102 -10.06 -2.59 -8.88
CA PHE A 102 -10.04 -2.29 -7.43
C PHE A 102 -8.68 -2.51 -6.76
N LEU A 103 -7.63 -2.74 -7.56
CA LEU A 103 -6.25 -2.78 -7.10
C LEU A 103 -5.53 -1.48 -7.46
N ALA A 104 -4.62 -1.07 -6.59
CA ALA A 104 -3.68 0.01 -6.84
C ALA A 104 -2.26 -0.49 -6.57
N TRP A 105 -1.30 0.05 -7.32
CA TRP A 105 0.11 -0.26 -7.15
C TRP A 105 0.95 0.97 -6.82
N ASP A 106 0.51 2.15 -7.32
CA ASP A 106 1.17 3.43 -7.10
C ASP A 106 0.17 4.55 -6.75
N GLY A 107 -0.78 4.26 -5.87
CA GLY A 107 -1.72 5.27 -5.37
C GLY A 107 -2.83 5.66 -6.33
N GLU A 108 -3.23 4.81 -7.28
CA GLU A 108 -4.23 5.14 -8.31
C GLU A 108 -5.66 5.23 -7.77
N LEU A 109 -5.94 4.55 -6.67
CA LEU A 109 -7.28 4.54 -6.06
C LEU A 109 -7.37 5.51 -4.88
N THR A 110 -8.59 5.93 -4.57
CA THR A 110 -8.86 6.76 -3.39
C THR A 110 -8.42 6.04 -2.12
N GLY A 111 -7.63 6.73 -1.31
CA GLY A 111 -7.12 6.22 -0.03
C GLY A 111 -5.85 5.40 -0.14
N THR A 112 -5.41 5.02 -1.35
CA THR A 112 -4.15 4.30 -1.52
C THR A 112 -2.96 5.24 -1.66
N LEU A 113 -1.79 4.75 -1.25
CA LEU A 113 -0.53 5.51 -1.20
C LEU A 113 0.42 5.13 -2.33
N PRO A 114 1.14 6.11 -2.90
CA PRO A 114 2.12 5.87 -3.94
C PRO A 114 3.44 5.31 -3.39
N MET A 115 4.23 4.72 -4.27
CA MET A 115 5.59 4.33 -3.98
C MET A 115 6.53 5.53 -3.88
N VAL A 116 7.63 5.36 -3.15
CA VAL A 116 8.78 6.30 -3.13
C VAL A 116 9.52 6.21 -4.45
N HIS A 117 9.76 4.99 -4.92
CA HIS A 117 10.40 4.66 -6.19
C HIS A 117 10.17 3.19 -6.54
N GLY A 118 10.26 2.83 -7.79
CA GLY A 118 10.40 1.44 -8.20
C GLY A 118 11.73 0.85 -7.73
N THR A 119 11.76 -0.45 -7.44
CA THR A 119 13.00 -1.19 -7.19
C THR A 119 13.31 -2.12 -8.35
N GLY A 120 14.50 -2.69 -8.33
CA GLY A 120 14.78 -3.86 -9.17
C GLY A 120 13.98 -5.08 -8.72
N GLU A 121 14.12 -6.14 -9.50
CA GLU A 121 13.35 -7.39 -9.35
C GLU A 121 13.75 -8.13 -8.07
N ALA A 122 12.73 -8.64 -7.36
CA ALA A 122 12.86 -9.38 -6.12
C ALA A 122 13.71 -8.64 -5.06
N PRO A 123 13.31 -7.45 -4.60
CA PRO A 123 14.00 -6.75 -3.54
C PRO A 123 13.83 -7.51 -2.23
N CYS A 124 14.97 -7.82 -1.56
CA CYS A 124 14.95 -8.65 -0.36
C CYS A 124 15.17 -7.86 0.92
N GLU A 125 15.97 -6.80 0.89
CA GLU A 125 16.31 -6.02 2.08
C GLU A 125 16.28 -4.54 1.77
N VAL A 126 15.99 -3.72 2.78
CA VAL A 126 16.21 -2.28 2.78
C VAL A 126 16.81 -1.84 4.11
N ILE A 127 17.84 -1.02 4.07
CA ILE A 127 18.46 -0.45 5.27
C ILE A 127 18.59 1.08 5.14
N HIS A 128 18.54 1.78 6.27
CA HIS A 128 18.99 3.17 6.36
C HIS A 128 20.51 3.18 6.54
N PHE A 129 21.22 3.69 5.53
CA PHE A 129 22.68 3.62 5.49
C PHE A 129 23.33 4.82 6.19
N ASN A 130 24.07 4.57 7.25
CA ASN A 130 24.78 5.59 8.00
C ASN A 130 26.12 5.08 8.49
N SER A 131 27.01 4.70 7.58
CA SER A 131 28.34 4.21 7.91
C SER A 131 29.36 5.33 8.06
N PRO A 132 30.18 5.32 9.13
CA PRO A 132 31.31 6.24 9.27
C PRO A 132 32.48 5.95 8.31
N MET A 133 32.51 4.77 7.73
CA MET A 133 33.58 4.31 6.83
C MET A 133 33.36 4.79 5.37
N PHE A 134 32.18 5.34 5.07
CA PHE A 134 31.86 5.80 3.73
C PHE A 134 31.80 7.33 3.64
N PRO A 135 32.09 7.92 2.46
CA PRO A 135 31.94 9.36 2.25
C PRO A 135 30.56 9.88 2.64
N ASN A 136 30.50 11.12 3.14
CA ASN A 136 29.28 11.73 3.66
C ASN A 136 28.12 11.72 2.67
N LYS A 137 28.36 11.72 1.35
CA LYS A 137 27.36 11.67 0.29
C LYS A 137 26.51 10.39 0.26
N TYR A 138 26.96 9.32 0.94
CA TYR A 138 26.20 8.05 1.03
C TYR A 138 25.37 7.95 2.31
N ARG A 139 25.67 8.80 3.28
CA ARG A 139 25.04 8.70 4.61
C ARG A 139 23.64 9.31 4.64
N GLY A 140 22.73 8.66 5.32
CA GLY A 140 21.33 9.08 5.44
C GLY A 140 20.44 8.66 4.26
N GLU A 141 20.97 7.83 3.36
CA GLU A 141 20.25 7.27 2.22
C GLU A 141 19.75 5.86 2.52
N LEU A 142 18.90 5.32 1.65
CA LEU A 142 18.47 3.93 1.74
C LEU A 142 19.26 3.08 0.77
N LEU A 143 19.63 1.88 1.21
CA LEU A 143 20.16 0.83 0.33
C LEU A 143 19.16 -0.32 0.29
N SER A 144 18.95 -0.90 -0.89
CA SER A 144 18.14 -2.11 -1.08
C SER A 144 18.88 -3.14 -1.91
N THR A 145 18.71 -4.41 -1.60
CA THR A 145 19.17 -5.51 -2.43
C THR A 145 18.14 -5.85 -3.49
N SER A 146 18.57 -6.00 -4.74
CA SER A 146 17.78 -6.56 -5.83
C SER A 146 18.39 -7.92 -6.23
N TRP A 147 17.70 -8.98 -5.83
CA TRP A 147 18.13 -10.36 -6.10
C TRP A 147 18.05 -10.67 -7.60
N GLY A 148 16.97 -10.24 -8.27
CA GLY A 148 16.78 -10.48 -9.69
C GLY A 148 17.70 -9.70 -10.59
N ASP A 149 18.02 -8.44 -10.25
CA ASP A 149 18.87 -7.57 -11.07
C ASP A 149 20.35 -7.57 -10.65
N HIS A 150 20.77 -8.47 -9.75
CA HIS A 150 22.17 -8.67 -9.38
C HIS A 150 22.87 -7.43 -8.81
N ARG A 151 22.14 -6.62 -8.00
CA ARG A 151 22.71 -5.35 -7.56
C ARG A 151 22.27 -4.92 -6.17
N ILE A 152 23.02 -4.00 -5.59
CA ILE A 152 22.63 -3.20 -4.44
C ILE A 152 22.28 -1.81 -4.96
N GLU A 153 21.05 -1.39 -4.72
CA GLU A 153 20.50 -0.12 -5.14
C GLU A 153 20.62 0.91 -4.03
N ARG A 154 20.96 2.13 -4.41
CA ARG A 154 21.07 3.29 -3.54
C ARG A 154 19.96 4.28 -3.87
N TYR A 155 19.19 4.70 -2.86
CA TYR A 155 18.06 5.61 -2.99
C TYR A 155 18.33 6.91 -2.27
N ARG A 156 18.49 7.98 -3.05
CA ARG A 156 18.66 9.35 -2.56
C ARG A 156 17.29 9.98 -2.39
N LEU A 157 16.86 10.12 -1.14
CA LEU A 157 15.53 10.62 -0.82
C LEU A 157 15.38 12.11 -1.15
N LYS A 158 14.23 12.49 -1.71
CA LYS A 158 13.83 13.87 -2.00
C LYS A 158 12.46 14.13 -1.39
N HIS A 159 12.30 15.27 -0.74
CA HIS A 159 11.02 15.67 -0.15
C HIS A 159 9.94 15.84 -1.24
N ARG A 160 8.77 15.29 -0.99
CA ARG A 160 7.59 15.43 -1.86
C ARG A 160 6.32 15.45 -1.02
N GLY A 161 5.76 16.64 -0.81
CA GLY A 161 4.55 16.80 0.01
C GLY A 161 4.77 16.35 1.46
N ALA A 162 3.93 15.51 1.99
CA ALA A 162 4.08 14.94 3.34
C ALA A 162 4.79 13.55 3.34
N SER A 163 5.63 13.32 2.33
CA SER A 163 6.41 12.09 2.16
C SER A 163 7.69 12.38 1.37
N VAL A 164 8.22 11.36 0.72
CA VAL A 164 9.43 11.44 -0.09
C VAL A 164 9.22 10.70 -1.42
N THR A 165 10.01 11.08 -2.41
CA THR A 165 10.37 10.28 -3.58
C THR A 165 11.88 10.01 -3.53
N ALA A 166 12.42 9.27 -4.48
CA ALA A 166 13.86 9.01 -4.54
C ALA A 166 14.42 9.13 -5.96
N ALA A 167 15.74 9.31 -6.04
CA ALA A 167 16.52 8.98 -7.23
C ALA A 167 17.31 7.71 -6.91
N MET A 168 17.24 6.71 -7.78
CA MET A 168 17.94 5.44 -7.63
C MET A 168 19.18 5.39 -8.53
N GLU A 169 20.25 4.83 -7.99
CA GLU A 169 21.45 4.44 -8.73
C GLU A 169 22.03 3.15 -8.15
N PRO A 170 22.68 2.29 -8.93
CA PRO A 170 23.34 1.12 -8.38
C PRO A 170 24.56 1.55 -7.55
N LEU A 171 24.67 0.99 -6.32
CA LEU A 171 25.88 1.09 -5.50
C LEU A 171 26.89 0.00 -5.88
N VAL A 172 26.39 -1.21 -6.10
CA VAL A 172 27.15 -2.37 -6.54
C VAL A 172 26.36 -3.07 -7.63
N GLN A 173 27.03 -3.41 -8.73
CA GLN A 173 26.47 -4.24 -9.79
C GLN A 173 27.35 -5.49 -9.93
N GLY A 174 26.74 -6.65 -9.81
CA GLY A 174 27.37 -7.95 -10.05
C GLY A 174 26.93 -8.58 -11.36
N ASP A 175 27.41 -9.79 -11.58
CA ASP A 175 27.00 -10.69 -12.65
C ASP A 175 25.84 -11.61 -12.23
N ASP A 176 25.46 -12.55 -13.08
CA ASP A 176 24.36 -13.50 -12.85
C ASP A 176 24.51 -14.35 -11.58
N SER A 177 25.73 -14.47 -11.06
CA SER A 177 26.03 -15.19 -9.81
C SER A 177 25.88 -14.33 -8.56
N PHE A 178 25.73 -13.02 -8.69
CA PHE A 178 25.50 -12.12 -7.55
C PHE A 178 24.01 -12.00 -7.27
N ARG A 179 23.57 -12.57 -6.17
CA ARG A 179 22.15 -12.59 -5.73
C ARG A 179 22.04 -12.07 -4.30
N PRO A 180 22.20 -10.76 -4.09
CA PRO A 180 22.23 -10.18 -2.75
C PRO A 180 20.85 -10.31 -2.08
N VAL A 181 20.85 -10.76 -0.82
CA VAL A 181 19.63 -11.04 -0.05
C VAL A 181 19.50 -10.09 1.13
N SER A 182 20.50 -10.02 2.01
CA SER A 182 20.42 -9.19 3.21
C SER A 182 21.70 -8.39 3.43
N MET A 183 21.56 -7.29 4.17
CA MET A 183 22.66 -6.38 4.49
C MET A 183 22.69 -6.04 5.97
N ALA A 184 23.90 -5.98 6.54
CA ALA A 184 24.10 -5.54 7.92
C ALA A 184 25.34 -4.65 8.04
N MET A 185 25.24 -3.57 8.81
CA MET A 185 26.40 -2.75 9.14
C MET A 185 27.13 -3.34 10.34
N ALA A 186 28.45 -3.54 10.18
CA ALA A 186 29.33 -3.93 11.26
C ALA A 186 29.69 -2.72 12.16
N PRO A 187 30.16 -2.99 13.39
CA PRO A 187 30.59 -1.92 14.31
C PRO A 187 31.73 -1.04 13.77
N ASP A 188 32.56 -1.55 12.87
CA ASP A 188 33.64 -0.80 12.21
C ASP A 188 33.13 0.07 11.04
N GLY A 189 31.84 -0.03 10.71
CA GLY A 189 31.20 0.71 9.63
C GLY A 189 31.26 0.01 8.26
N SER A 190 31.88 -1.18 8.14
CA SER A 190 31.79 -1.97 6.91
C SER A 190 30.38 -2.53 6.72
N LEU A 191 29.99 -2.75 5.46
CA LEU A 191 28.71 -3.34 5.08
C LEU A 191 28.92 -4.81 4.74
N PHE A 192 28.26 -5.70 5.48
CA PHE A 192 28.19 -7.12 5.12
C PHE A 192 26.95 -7.39 4.28
N VAL A 193 27.10 -8.21 3.25
CA VAL A 193 26.02 -8.57 2.32
C VAL A 193 26.01 -10.08 2.15
N SER A 194 24.89 -10.71 2.48
CA SER A 194 24.68 -12.12 2.15
C SER A 194 24.23 -12.27 0.70
N ASP A 195 24.76 -13.27 0.03
CA ASP A 195 24.56 -13.52 -1.38
C ASP A 195 24.18 -14.98 -1.61
N TRP A 196 23.03 -15.22 -2.23
CA TRP A 196 22.51 -16.56 -2.51
C TRP A 196 23.34 -17.32 -3.56
N GLY A 197 23.99 -16.60 -4.48
CA GLY A 197 24.94 -17.13 -5.46
C GLY A 197 24.34 -17.93 -6.62
N SER A 198 23.01 -18.00 -6.77
CA SER A 198 22.33 -18.76 -7.83
C SER A 198 20.95 -18.20 -8.12
N SER A 199 20.46 -18.38 -9.34
CA SER A 199 19.07 -18.10 -9.73
C SER A 199 18.06 -19.16 -9.26
N SER A 200 18.54 -20.33 -8.82
CA SER A 200 17.69 -21.40 -8.28
C SER A 200 17.41 -21.19 -6.78
N TYR A 201 16.18 -21.41 -6.36
CA TYR A 201 15.81 -21.46 -4.94
C TYR A 201 16.24 -22.77 -4.24
N ASN A 202 16.72 -23.77 -4.97
CA ASN A 202 17.21 -24.97 -4.37
C ASN A 202 18.53 -24.71 -3.62
N LEU A 203 18.78 -25.47 -2.56
CA LEU A 203 20.02 -25.40 -1.82
C LEU A 203 21.18 -25.72 -2.77
N ASN A 204 22.10 -24.76 -2.94
CA ASN A 204 23.09 -24.79 -4.02
C ASN A 204 24.55 -24.78 -3.53
N HIS A 205 24.80 -24.58 -2.22
CA HIS A 205 26.12 -24.49 -1.58
C HIS A 205 27.08 -23.42 -2.20
N LYS A 206 26.51 -22.39 -2.88
CA LYS A 206 27.25 -21.29 -3.53
C LYS A 206 27.09 -19.96 -2.78
N GLY A 207 26.40 -19.96 -1.67
CA GLY A 207 26.18 -18.75 -0.86
C GLY A 207 27.51 -18.11 -0.44
N ARG A 208 27.55 -16.79 -0.43
CA ARG A 208 28.73 -15.99 -0.08
C ARG A 208 28.35 -14.92 0.93
N LEU A 209 29.34 -14.48 1.67
CA LEU A 209 29.25 -13.29 2.50
C LEU A 209 30.31 -12.29 2.03
N TRP A 210 29.81 -11.14 1.52
CA TRP A 210 30.67 -10.05 1.07
C TRP A 210 30.86 -9.03 2.20
N ARG A 211 32.06 -8.47 2.30
CA ARG A 211 32.35 -7.31 3.12
C ARG A 211 32.72 -6.14 2.22
N ILE A 212 31.92 -5.09 2.26
CA ILE A 212 32.16 -3.86 1.49
C ILE A 212 32.66 -2.80 2.45
N SER A 213 33.80 -2.21 2.13
CA SER A 213 34.42 -1.13 2.89
C SER A 213 34.89 -0.04 1.95
N CYS A 214 34.93 1.19 2.44
CA CYS A 214 35.46 2.32 1.72
C CYS A 214 36.47 3.04 2.61
N LYS A 215 37.61 3.47 2.05
CA LYS A 215 38.54 4.36 2.73
C LYS A 215 38.18 5.80 2.37
N THR A 216 37.96 6.61 3.35
CA THR A 216 37.71 8.05 3.17
C THR A 216 38.42 8.84 4.26
N ASP A 217 39.04 9.95 3.88
CA ASP A 217 39.62 10.94 4.79
C ASP A 217 38.62 12.06 5.12
N GLU A 218 37.37 11.94 4.64
CA GLU A 218 36.34 12.93 4.92
C GLU A 218 36.02 13.00 6.42
N LYS A 219 36.03 14.20 6.99
CA LYS A 219 35.52 14.42 8.34
C LYS A 219 34.00 14.11 8.37
N LEU A 220 33.63 13.22 9.28
CA LEU A 220 32.23 12.85 9.45
C LEU A 220 31.37 14.06 9.82
N GLN A 221 30.29 14.26 9.05
CA GLN A 221 29.27 15.24 9.35
C GLN A 221 28.18 14.61 10.21
N PRO A 222 27.68 15.30 11.24
CA PRO A 222 26.49 14.81 11.99
C PRO A 222 25.31 14.60 11.05
N LEU A 223 24.69 13.44 11.13
CA LEU A 223 23.43 13.17 10.43
C LEU A 223 22.31 13.92 11.15
N LYS A 224 21.70 14.88 10.49
CA LYS A 224 20.60 15.68 11.02
C LYS A 224 19.28 15.33 10.36
N PRO A 225 18.15 15.37 11.09
CA PRO A 225 16.85 15.19 10.47
C PRO A 225 16.64 16.28 9.41
N PRO A 226 16.17 15.93 8.21
CA PRO A 226 15.72 16.93 7.26
C PRO A 226 14.61 17.79 7.90
N PRO A 227 14.61 19.12 7.75
CA PRO A 227 13.70 20.03 8.48
C PRO A 227 12.22 19.69 8.31
N TYR A 228 11.83 19.14 7.16
CA TYR A 228 10.45 18.78 6.83
C TYR A 228 9.95 17.52 7.58
N VAL A 229 10.82 16.60 7.97
CA VAL A 229 10.43 15.28 8.51
C VAL A 229 9.56 15.44 9.77
N THR A 230 10.03 16.20 10.75
CA THR A 230 9.28 16.41 12.00
C THR A 230 7.94 17.14 11.75
N GLN A 231 7.89 18.08 10.80
CA GLN A 231 6.67 18.81 10.48
C GLN A 231 5.64 17.90 9.81
N ASP A 232 6.06 17.07 8.85
CA ASP A 232 5.20 16.16 8.15
C ASP A 232 4.65 15.07 9.06
N ILE A 233 5.48 14.46 9.90
CA ILE A 233 5.05 13.48 10.91
C ILE A 233 3.96 14.10 11.81
N LYS A 234 4.20 15.27 12.39
CA LYS A 234 3.24 15.97 13.27
C LYS A 234 1.95 16.33 12.52
N ARG A 235 2.06 16.79 11.26
CA ARG A 235 0.90 17.14 10.43
C ARG A 235 0.02 15.92 10.15
N LEU A 236 0.61 14.81 9.74
CA LEU A 236 -0.12 13.58 9.45
C LEU A 236 -0.73 12.99 10.73
N GLN A 237 0.01 12.99 11.83
CA GLN A 237 -0.48 12.54 13.12
C GLN A 237 -1.69 13.36 13.59
N LYS A 238 -1.62 14.70 13.52
CA LYS A 238 -2.74 15.59 13.85
C LYS A 238 -4.01 15.27 13.04
N LEU A 239 -3.88 14.93 11.76
CA LEU A 239 -5.02 14.53 10.93
C LEU A 239 -5.60 13.17 11.35
N ARG A 240 -4.73 12.19 11.62
CA ARG A 240 -5.17 10.85 12.04
C ARG A 240 -5.89 10.82 13.39
N GLU A 241 -5.49 11.70 14.30
CA GLU A 241 -6.00 11.76 15.69
C GLU A 241 -7.12 12.80 15.89
N ALA A 242 -7.47 13.54 14.83
CA ALA A 242 -8.46 14.60 14.93
C ALA A 242 -9.86 14.05 15.26
N ASN A 243 -10.36 14.34 16.48
CA ASN A 243 -11.65 13.83 16.99
C ASN A 243 -12.57 14.91 17.58
N GLY A 244 -12.18 16.19 17.56
CA GLY A 244 -13.01 17.29 18.05
C GLY A 244 -14.23 17.60 17.14
N LYS A 245 -15.20 18.38 17.65
CA LYS A 245 -16.45 18.71 16.92
C LYS A 245 -16.19 19.38 15.57
N ASP A 246 -15.15 20.20 15.48
CA ASP A 246 -14.79 20.93 14.24
C ASP A 246 -13.86 20.12 13.33
N ALA A 247 -13.45 18.91 13.73
CA ALA A 247 -12.54 18.10 12.95
C ALA A 247 -13.19 17.51 11.69
N LEU A 248 -14.46 17.12 11.75
CA LEU A 248 -15.15 16.47 10.62
C LEU A 248 -15.16 17.31 9.33
N PRO A 249 -15.56 18.61 9.33
CA PRO A 249 -15.49 19.43 8.11
C PRO A 249 -14.07 19.58 7.56
N MET A 250 -13.08 19.74 8.43
CA MET A 250 -11.67 19.84 8.09
C MET A 250 -11.16 18.53 7.46
N LEU A 251 -11.45 17.37 8.08
CA LEU A 251 -11.06 16.05 7.56
C LEU A 251 -11.70 15.77 6.21
N LEU A 252 -13.01 16.04 6.03
CA LEU A 252 -13.70 15.93 4.74
C LEU A 252 -13.08 16.83 3.66
N SER A 253 -12.53 17.97 4.03
CA SER A 253 -11.80 18.84 3.10
C SER A 253 -10.42 18.28 2.78
N LYS A 254 -9.65 17.86 3.79
CA LYS A 254 -8.28 17.30 3.62
C LYS A 254 -8.29 15.94 2.92
N ALA A 255 -9.38 15.17 3.00
CA ALA A 255 -9.58 13.94 2.25
C ALA A 255 -9.67 14.14 0.72
N GLN A 256 -9.70 15.37 0.23
CA GLN A 256 -9.63 15.73 -1.18
C GLN A 256 -8.27 16.38 -1.55
N HIS A 257 -7.31 16.36 -0.64
CA HIS A 257 -5.99 16.96 -0.89
C HIS A 257 -5.25 16.22 -2.02
N SER A 258 -4.50 16.96 -2.84
CA SER A 258 -3.70 16.39 -3.93
C SER A 258 -2.56 15.51 -3.44
N ASP A 259 -1.99 15.83 -2.27
CA ASP A 259 -1.02 14.99 -1.60
C ASP A 259 -1.70 13.76 -1.00
N ARG A 260 -1.35 12.58 -1.50
CA ARG A 260 -1.95 11.30 -1.12
C ARG A 260 -1.72 10.94 0.36
N PHE A 261 -0.61 11.35 0.96
CA PHE A 261 -0.33 11.10 2.38
C PHE A 261 -1.22 11.96 3.29
N VAL A 262 -1.44 13.22 2.92
CA VAL A 262 -2.40 14.11 3.61
C VAL A 262 -3.83 13.58 3.43
N GLN A 263 -4.19 13.14 2.22
CA GLN A 263 -5.49 12.54 1.91
C GLN A 263 -5.73 11.28 2.76
N SER A 264 -4.79 10.35 2.77
CA SER A 264 -4.87 9.09 3.53
C SER A 264 -4.98 9.35 5.03
N ALA A 265 -4.16 10.26 5.59
CA ALA A 265 -4.23 10.62 7.01
C ALA A 265 -5.60 11.20 7.40
N ALA A 266 -6.19 12.04 6.53
CA ALA A 266 -7.52 12.61 6.75
C ALA A 266 -8.62 11.54 6.66
N LEU A 267 -8.55 10.64 5.66
CA LEU A 267 -9.47 9.50 5.55
C LEU A 267 -9.41 8.60 6.77
N TYR A 268 -8.21 8.31 7.26
CA TYR A 268 -8.02 7.54 8.47
C TYR A 268 -8.59 8.24 9.71
N GLY A 269 -8.43 9.57 9.83
CA GLY A 269 -9.02 10.37 10.91
C GLY A 269 -10.55 10.35 10.94
N LEU A 270 -11.20 10.22 9.78
CA LEU A 270 -12.67 10.14 9.70
C LEU A 270 -13.28 8.95 10.45
N ARG A 271 -12.50 7.93 10.80
CA ARG A 271 -12.93 6.79 11.64
C ARG A 271 -13.52 7.25 13.00
N HIS A 272 -13.04 8.37 13.53
CA HIS A 272 -13.52 8.95 14.79
C HIS A 272 -14.89 9.64 14.65
N HIS A 273 -15.39 9.81 13.42
CA HIS A 273 -16.59 10.58 13.11
C HIS A 273 -17.70 9.75 12.43
N VAL A 274 -17.62 8.42 12.50
CA VAL A 274 -18.56 7.50 11.82
C VAL A 274 -20.01 7.77 12.24
N ASP A 275 -20.28 8.00 13.53
CA ASP A 275 -21.63 8.31 14.02
C ASP A 275 -22.21 9.60 13.42
N ALA A 276 -21.39 10.62 13.27
CA ALA A 276 -21.78 11.86 12.63
C ALA A 276 -22.04 11.67 11.12
N LEU A 277 -21.19 10.89 10.44
CA LEU A 277 -21.35 10.56 9.02
C LEU A 277 -22.62 9.74 8.76
N LEU A 278 -22.97 8.82 9.65
CA LEU A 278 -24.22 8.04 9.57
C LEU A 278 -25.47 8.92 9.70
N LYS A 279 -25.42 10.01 10.46
CA LYS A 279 -26.53 10.96 10.62
C LYS A 279 -26.59 12.00 9.49
N MET A 280 -25.53 12.16 8.72
CA MET A 280 -25.39 13.20 7.71
C MET A 280 -26.15 12.88 6.42
N ASN A 281 -26.77 13.90 5.82
CA ASN A 281 -27.29 13.79 4.45
C ASN A 281 -26.16 13.94 3.43
N LEU A 282 -25.60 12.81 3.00
CA LEU A 282 -24.47 12.78 2.08
C LEU A 282 -24.77 13.42 0.72
N LYS A 283 -26.04 13.41 0.25
CA LYS A 283 -26.44 14.02 -1.03
C LYS A 283 -26.15 15.52 -1.10
N LYS A 284 -26.13 16.20 0.05
CA LYS A 284 -25.82 17.64 0.14
C LYS A 284 -24.31 17.94 0.04
N LEU A 285 -23.45 16.94 0.10
CA LEU A 285 -22.01 17.12 0.02
C LEU A 285 -21.52 17.13 -1.44
N PRO A 286 -20.44 17.86 -1.77
CA PRO A 286 -19.71 17.69 -3.02
C PRO A 286 -19.23 16.24 -3.20
N ALA A 287 -19.08 15.79 -4.45
CA ALA A 287 -18.72 14.41 -4.79
C ALA A 287 -17.49 13.88 -4.02
N GLY A 288 -16.40 14.65 -3.98
CA GLY A 288 -15.19 14.24 -3.26
C GLY A 288 -15.41 14.04 -1.76
N LYS A 289 -16.25 14.87 -1.11
CA LYS A 289 -16.61 14.68 0.30
C LYS A 289 -17.54 13.46 0.49
N ARG A 290 -18.40 13.15 -0.48
CA ARG A 290 -19.20 11.91 -0.47
C ARG A 290 -18.32 10.67 -0.54
N ILE A 291 -17.30 10.69 -1.42
CA ILE A 291 -16.30 9.62 -1.54
C ILE A 291 -15.54 9.44 -0.21
N ALA A 292 -15.11 10.54 0.42
CA ALA A 292 -14.43 10.47 1.71
C ALA A 292 -15.32 9.87 2.82
N ALA A 293 -16.59 10.31 2.88
CA ALA A 293 -17.56 9.75 3.83
C ALA A 293 -17.84 8.26 3.56
N LEU A 294 -18.02 7.88 2.29
CA LEU A 294 -18.16 6.48 1.85
C LEU A 294 -16.99 5.63 2.31
N HIS A 295 -15.77 6.13 2.11
CA HIS A 295 -14.55 5.43 2.52
C HIS A 295 -14.52 5.18 4.03
N ALA A 296 -14.83 6.18 4.86
CA ALA A 296 -14.90 6.02 6.31
C ALA A 296 -16.00 5.05 6.76
N LEU A 297 -17.18 5.09 6.11
CA LEU A 297 -18.28 4.17 6.39
C LEU A 297 -17.91 2.73 6.00
N LYS A 298 -17.23 2.52 4.86
CA LYS A 298 -16.71 1.23 4.44
C LYS A 298 -15.76 0.65 5.48
N GLU A 299 -14.74 1.42 5.89
CA GLU A 299 -13.74 0.99 6.85
C GLU A 299 -14.32 0.73 8.25
N SER A 300 -15.41 1.38 8.61
CA SER A 300 -16.09 1.15 9.90
C SER A 300 -16.74 -0.22 10.03
N ARG A 301 -16.99 -0.90 8.91
CA ARG A 301 -17.72 -2.18 8.80
C ARG A 301 -19.09 -2.20 9.49
N ARG A 302 -19.67 -1.03 9.79
CA ARG A 302 -20.96 -0.92 10.47
C ARG A 302 -22.11 -1.24 9.51
N PRO A 303 -23.11 -2.05 9.93
CA PRO A 303 -24.27 -2.42 9.11
C PRO A 303 -25.06 -1.20 8.61
N GLU A 304 -25.15 -0.14 9.42
CA GLU A 304 -25.86 1.11 9.05
C GLU A 304 -25.20 1.83 7.87
N GLY A 305 -23.88 1.68 7.72
CA GLY A 305 -23.15 2.19 6.56
C GLY A 305 -23.54 1.45 5.28
N ILE A 306 -23.73 0.13 5.35
CA ILE A 306 -24.12 -0.71 4.21
C ILE A 306 -25.48 -0.28 3.65
N GLN A 307 -26.41 0.18 4.49
CA GLN A 307 -27.74 0.68 4.07
C GLN A 307 -27.65 1.94 3.19
N ARG A 308 -26.52 2.62 3.13
CA ARG A 308 -26.29 3.78 2.26
C ARG A 308 -25.92 3.40 0.82
N ILE A 309 -25.51 2.16 0.57
CA ILE A 309 -25.01 1.70 -0.74
C ILE A 309 -26.00 1.91 -1.88
N PRO A 310 -27.33 1.63 -1.76
CA PRO A 310 -28.26 1.87 -2.86
C PRO A 310 -28.29 3.33 -3.33
N ALA A 311 -28.24 4.29 -2.39
CA ALA A 311 -28.22 5.71 -2.72
C ALA A 311 -26.88 6.13 -3.39
N LEU A 312 -25.78 5.49 -3.02
CA LEU A 312 -24.45 5.74 -3.58
C LEU A 312 -24.28 5.12 -4.97
N LEU A 313 -24.88 3.94 -5.24
CA LEU A 313 -24.97 3.34 -6.57
C LEU A 313 -25.85 4.11 -7.56
N ALA A 314 -26.79 4.93 -7.04
CA ALA A 314 -27.63 5.83 -7.81
C ALA A 314 -27.08 7.27 -7.86
N ASP A 315 -25.85 7.51 -7.40
CA ASP A 315 -25.26 8.86 -7.39
C ASP A 315 -25.04 9.37 -8.84
N PRO A 316 -25.32 10.67 -9.11
CA PRO A 316 -25.12 11.25 -10.44
C PRO A 316 -23.65 11.27 -10.88
N LYS A 317 -22.68 11.17 -9.94
CA LYS A 317 -21.25 11.19 -10.25
C LYS A 317 -20.68 9.78 -10.38
N PRO A 318 -20.14 9.39 -11.56
CA PRO A 318 -19.56 8.06 -11.78
C PRO A 318 -18.52 7.66 -10.75
N ALA A 319 -17.67 8.60 -10.29
CA ALA A 319 -16.66 8.34 -9.28
C ALA A 319 -17.23 7.87 -7.93
N VAL A 320 -18.41 8.37 -7.50
CA VAL A 320 -19.08 7.90 -6.29
C VAL A 320 -19.63 6.50 -6.49
N ARG A 321 -20.23 6.22 -7.65
CA ARG A 321 -20.72 4.89 -8.02
C ARG A 321 -19.59 3.85 -8.09
N PHE A 322 -18.42 4.26 -8.59
CA PHE A 322 -17.23 3.43 -8.61
C PHE A 322 -16.81 2.97 -7.21
N GLU A 323 -16.71 3.90 -6.26
CA GLU A 323 -16.32 3.56 -4.89
C GLU A 323 -17.41 2.74 -4.18
N ALA A 324 -18.69 2.92 -4.52
CA ALA A 324 -19.77 2.07 -4.01
C ALA A 324 -19.66 0.63 -4.55
N ALA A 325 -19.35 0.46 -5.84
CA ALA A 325 -19.10 -0.85 -6.46
C ALA A 325 -17.87 -1.54 -5.84
N ARG A 326 -16.78 -0.78 -5.63
CA ARG A 326 -15.58 -1.26 -4.92
C ARG A 326 -15.91 -1.72 -3.50
N TRP A 327 -16.72 -0.97 -2.75
CA TRP A 327 -17.16 -1.39 -1.41
C TRP A 327 -17.91 -2.72 -1.44
N ILE A 328 -18.85 -2.88 -2.38
CA ILE A 328 -19.61 -4.13 -2.53
C ILE A 328 -18.68 -5.30 -2.79
N ALA A 329 -17.71 -5.14 -3.69
CA ALA A 329 -16.74 -6.17 -4.03
C ALA A 329 -15.81 -6.51 -2.85
N ASP A 330 -15.20 -5.49 -2.23
CA ASP A 330 -14.23 -5.67 -1.14
C ASP A 330 -14.84 -6.38 0.09
N HIS A 331 -16.11 -6.15 0.36
CA HIS A 331 -16.82 -6.74 1.51
C HIS A 331 -17.74 -7.91 1.11
N GLN A 332 -17.69 -8.38 -0.14
CA GLN A 332 -18.48 -9.52 -0.64
C GLN A 332 -20.00 -9.37 -0.34
N LEU A 333 -20.56 -8.17 -0.58
CA LEU A 333 -21.94 -7.85 -0.24
C LEU A 333 -22.92 -8.41 -1.29
N LYS A 334 -23.11 -9.74 -1.28
CA LYS A 334 -23.87 -10.51 -2.29
C LYS A 334 -25.32 -10.00 -2.50
N GLN A 335 -25.94 -9.39 -1.46
CA GLN A 335 -27.27 -8.81 -1.55
C GLN A 335 -27.42 -7.68 -2.58
N PHE A 336 -26.30 -7.02 -2.99
CA PHE A 336 -26.33 -5.95 -3.98
C PHE A 336 -26.09 -6.42 -5.42
N ARG A 337 -25.89 -7.72 -5.65
CA ARG A 337 -25.69 -8.29 -7.01
C ARG A 337 -26.81 -7.86 -7.99
N PRO A 338 -28.12 -7.89 -7.63
CA PRO A 338 -29.18 -7.42 -8.54
C PRO A 338 -29.06 -5.92 -8.88
N ALA A 339 -28.62 -5.08 -7.91
CA ALA A 339 -28.43 -3.66 -8.13
C ALA A 339 -27.28 -3.35 -9.10
N ILE A 340 -26.18 -4.12 -9.07
CA ILE A 340 -25.07 -3.99 -10.02
C ILE A 340 -25.53 -4.41 -11.44
N LYS A 341 -26.28 -5.51 -11.58
CA LYS A 341 -26.87 -5.91 -12.87
C LYS A 341 -27.82 -4.84 -13.44
N ALA A 342 -28.65 -4.22 -12.58
CA ALA A 342 -29.51 -3.12 -12.97
C ALA A 342 -28.71 -1.88 -13.42
N ALA A 343 -27.59 -1.57 -12.75
CA ALA A 343 -26.70 -0.47 -13.12
C ALA A 343 -26.06 -0.70 -14.50
N LEU A 344 -25.62 -1.91 -14.80
CA LEU A 344 -25.10 -2.29 -16.13
C LEU A 344 -26.16 -2.11 -17.23
N ARG A 345 -27.41 -2.52 -17.00
CA ARG A 345 -28.51 -2.40 -17.98
C ARG A 345 -28.90 -0.95 -18.28
N ARG A 346 -28.66 0.00 -17.35
CA ARG A 346 -28.97 1.42 -17.58
C ARG A 346 -28.07 2.08 -18.62
N GLY A 347 -26.83 1.59 -18.79
CA GLY A 347 -25.91 2.11 -19.79
C GLY A 347 -25.29 3.50 -19.47
N ASP A 348 -25.55 4.06 -18.29
CA ASP A 348 -25.10 5.41 -17.90
C ASP A 348 -23.72 5.40 -17.21
N TYR A 349 -22.75 4.80 -17.82
CA TYR A 349 -21.39 4.62 -17.26
C TYR A 349 -20.30 4.92 -18.30
N ASP A 350 -19.14 5.36 -17.81
CA ASP A 350 -17.91 5.38 -18.58
C ASP A 350 -17.22 3.99 -18.55
N TYR A 351 -16.17 3.82 -19.35
CA TYR A 351 -15.42 2.56 -19.44
C TYR A 351 -14.87 2.09 -18.07
N ARG A 352 -14.39 3.03 -17.24
CA ARG A 352 -13.87 2.70 -15.91
C ARG A 352 -14.95 2.13 -15.00
N LEU A 353 -16.12 2.74 -14.98
CA LEU A 353 -17.25 2.30 -14.17
C LEU A 353 -17.88 1.00 -14.70
N PHE A 354 -17.91 0.83 -16.04
CA PHE A 354 -18.31 -0.43 -16.67
C PHE A 354 -17.45 -1.59 -16.19
N ARG A 355 -16.11 -1.44 -16.27
CA ARG A 355 -15.18 -2.45 -15.77
C ARG A 355 -15.35 -2.72 -14.28
N ALA A 356 -15.62 -1.69 -13.48
CA ALA A 356 -15.85 -1.83 -12.05
C ALA A 356 -17.11 -2.66 -11.75
N TYR A 357 -18.20 -2.45 -12.49
CA TYR A 357 -19.41 -3.24 -12.32
C TYR A 357 -19.21 -4.72 -12.70
N LEU A 358 -18.52 -4.98 -13.82
CA LEU A 358 -18.16 -6.36 -14.19
C LEU A 358 -17.30 -7.03 -13.11
N ALA A 359 -16.24 -6.34 -12.67
CA ALA A 359 -15.36 -6.83 -11.61
C ALA A 359 -16.09 -7.07 -10.28
N THR A 360 -17.11 -6.24 -9.96
CA THR A 360 -17.96 -6.46 -8.79
C THR A 360 -18.76 -7.74 -8.93
N LEU A 361 -19.35 -8.02 -10.09
CA LEU A 361 -20.08 -9.27 -10.34
C LEU A 361 -19.15 -10.49 -10.21
N ASP A 362 -17.95 -10.42 -10.78
CA ASP A 362 -16.94 -11.48 -10.67
C ASP A 362 -16.57 -11.75 -9.21
N ALA A 363 -16.32 -10.71 -8.43
CA ALA A 363 -16.03 -10.83 -7.02
C ALA A 363 -17.17 -11.50 -6.25
N LEU A 364 -18.44 -11.11 -6.51
CA LEU A 364 -19.62 -11.65 -5.81
C LEU A 364 -19.95 -13.08 -6.23
N ASP A 365 -19.62 -13.47 -7.45
CA ASP A 365 -19.85 -14.82 -7.99
C ASP A 365 -18.69 -15.79 -7.68
N GLU A 366 -17.63 -15.31 -7.00
CA GLU A 366 -16.41 -16.08 -6.69
C GLU A 366 -15.80 -16.73 -7.95
N ARG A 367 -16.00 -16.11 -9.11
CA ARG A 367 -15.55 -16.66 -10.39
C ARG A 367 -14.03 -16.54 -10.50
N LYS A 368 -13.38 -17.65 -10.76
CA LYS A 368 -11.94 -17.73 -11.01
C LYS A 368 -11.54 -17.28 -12.43
N ASN A 369 -12.52 -17.03 -13.30
CA ASN A 369 -12.27 -16.66 -14.70
C ASN A 369 -13.10 -15.42 -15.08
N PRO A 370 -12.46 -14.22 -15.16
CA PRO A 370 -13.14 -12.97 -15.50
C PRO A 370 -13.69 -12.93 -16.94
N ASP A 371 -13.24 -13.81 -17.84
CA ASP A 371 -13.64 -13.78 -19.25
C ASP A 371 -15.12 -14.15 -19.48
N ARG A 372 -15.70 -14.99 -18.64
CA ARG A 372 -17.12 -15.40 -18.77
C ARG A 372 -18.14 -14.30 -18.45
N VAL A 373 -17.82 -13.34 -17.59
CA VAL A 373 -18.71 -12.21 -17.30
C VAL A 373 -18.71 -11.22 -18.48
N ASN A 374 -17.58 -11.10 -19.16
CA ASN A 374 -17.47 -10.32 -20.38
C ASN A 374 -18.40 -10.85 -21.49
N GLU A 375 -18.60 -12.16 -21.61
CA GLU A 375 -19.51 -12.75 -22.60
C GLU A 375 -20.98 -12.38 -22.32
N GLU A 376 -21.46 -12.41 -21.07
CA GLU A 376 -22.85 -12.09 -20.73
C GLU A 376 -23.21 -10.62 -21.03
N PHE A 377 -22.27 -9.69 -20.79
CA PHE A 377 -22.55 -8.25 -20.85
C PHE A 377 -21.84 -7.50 -21.99
N ALA A 378 -20.65 -7.93 -22.44
CA ALA A 378 -19.91 -7.26 -23.50
C ALA A 378 -20.36 -7.70 -24.90
N LEU A 379 -20.66 -8.97 -25.12
CA LEU A 379 -21.15 -9.46 -26.44
C LEU A 379 -22.43 -8.80 -26.92
N PRO A 380 -23.47 -8.55 -26.07
CA PRO A 380 -24.65 -7.80 -26.49
C PRO A 380 -24.36 -6.35 -26.87
N LEU A 381 -23.38 -5.70 -26.24
CA LEU A 381 -22.97 -4.33 -26.59
C LEU A 381 -22.23 -4.27 -27.92
N LEU A 382 -21.40 -5.27 -28.23
CA LEU A 382 -20.72 -5.39 -29.54
C LEU A 382 -21.70 -5.64 -30.68
N LYS A 383 -22.73 -6.45 -30.47
CA LYS A 383 -23.78 -6.72 -31.46
C LYS A 383 -24.66 -5.51 -31.78
N ASN A 384 -24.78 -4.55 -30.83
CA ASN A 384 -25.54 -3.31 -31.01
C ASN A 384 -24.67 -2.15 -31.54
N ALA A 385 -23.35 -2.30 -31.65
CA ALA A 385 -22.44 -1.30 -32.21
C ALA A 385 -22.34 -1.36 -33.74
N ASP A 386 -22.83 -2.44 -34.37
CA ASP A 386 -22.85 -2.63 -35.82
C ASP A 386 -24.20 -2.23 -36.46
N THR A 387 -25.10 -1.57 -35.70
CA THR A 387 -26.34 -0.93 -36.17
C THR A 387 -26.32 0.56 -35.90
#